data_933621639880cc96fecf2adbd921f060
#
_entry.id   933621639880cc96fecf2adbd921f060
#
_cell.length_a   1.000
_cell.length_b   1.000
_cell.length_c   1.000
_cell.angle_alpha   90.00
_cell.angle_beta   90.00
_cell.angle_gamma   90.00
#
_symmetry.space_group_name_H-M   'P 1'
#
loop_
_entity.id
_entity.type
_entity.pdbx_description
1 polymer ?
#
loop_
_entity_poly.entity_id
_entity_poly.type
_entity_poly.pdbx_seq_one_letter_code
_entity_poly.pdbx_strand_id
1 'polypeptide(L)'
;MATLVAENLTFAYTKKSKPVLNKVSVEIKPGTLTALVGPNGAGKSTLLRILQGQNAPDVGEIKIDGENLYRSRSLVALMPQRSSMNWKFPITVEKLVSLGQIKYSKSKSNNPFQIKTLLAYPNSWINKCCELEATLQRVGIANLANRRLDSLSGGQQQRALLAKTLMSPAKIFLLDEPCAALDPPAKEDFLKIVRQLSDAGLSLLVSSHDWGESLNNYDQVIVLDKTVLAVGSPDSIKDKLEAINISSINK
;
A
#
# COMPACT_ATOMS: atom_id res chain seq x y z
N MET A 1 3.25 9.83 -14.60
CA MET A 1 3.96 9.07 -13.57
C MET A 1 4.11 10.00 -12.38
N ALA A 2 4.25 9.49 -11.14
CA ALA A 2 4.36 10.36 -9.96
C ALA A 2 5.53 9.92 -9.09
N THR A 3 6.34 10.89 -8.64
CA THR A 3 7.44 10.69 -7.69
C THR A 3 6.99 11.12 -6.31
N LEU A 4 7.20 10.28 -5.28
CA LEU A 4 6.97 10.66 -3.90
C LEU A 4 8.31 10.78 -3.18
N VAL A 5 8.54 11.93 -2.57
CA VAL A 5 9.75 12.22 -1.77
C VAL A 5 9.31 12.57 -0.35
N ALA A 6 9.89 11.90 0.61
CA ALA A 6 9.73 12.18 2.03
C ALA A 6 11.08 12.51 2.64
N GLU A 7 11.17 13.62 3.38
CA GLU A 7 12.43 14.14 3.90
C GLU A 7 12.37 14.32 5.42
N ASN A 8 13.34 13.74 6.13
CA ASN A 8 13.60 13.90 7.56
C ASN A 8 12.37 13.64 8.45
N LEU A 9 11.54 12.65 8.09
CA LEU A 9 10.32 12.33 8.83
C LEU A 9 10.66 11.84 10.23
N THR A 10 10.12 12.53 11.23
CA THR A 10 10.13 12.09 12.63
C THR A 10 8.71 12.02 13.12
N PHE A 11 8.34 10.93 13.81
CA PHE A 11 6.99 10.71 14.30
C PHE A 11 6.96 9.89 15.58
N ALA A 12 6.14 10.32 16.54
CA ALA A 12 5.79 9.59 17.74
C ALA A 12 4.27 9.59 17.96
N TYR A 13 3.69 8.47 18.42
CA TYR A 13 2.25 8.40 18.69
C TYR A 13 1.82 9.29 19.86
N THR A 14 2.71 9.55 20.80
CA THR A 14 2.49 10.48 21.91
C THR A 14 3.74 11.34 22.13
N LYS A 15 3.56 12.59 22.56
CA LYS A 15 4.67 13.53 22.83
C LYS A 15 5.70 13.02 23.84
N LYS A 16 5.33 12.05 24.69
CA LYS A 16 6.21 11.47 25.71
C LYS A 16 6.87 10.15 25.29
N SER A 17 6.45 9.55 24.17
CA SER A 17 7.02 8.29 23.69
C SER A 17 8.28 8.53 22.85
N LYS A 18 9.16 7.51 22.83
CA LYS A 18 10.27 7.51 21.88
C LYS A 18 9.73 7.54 20.46
N PRO A 19 10.38 8.26 19.53
CA PRO A 19 9.96 8.27 18.13
C PRO A 19 9.90 6.86 17.53
N VAL A 20 8.82 6.58 16.80
CA VAL A 20 8.67 5.36 16.01
C VAL A 20 9.40 5.50 14.68
N LEU A 21 9.47 6.72 14.15
CA LEU A 21 10.31 7.10 13.01
C LEU A 21 11.20 8.26 13.43
N ASN A 22 12.49 8.18 13.08
CA ASN A 22 13.48 9.19 13.44
C ASN A 22 14.30 9.57 12.20
N LYS A 23 14.11 10.79 11.68
CA LYS A 23 14.79 11.36 10.51
C LYS A 23 14.79 10.41 9.29
N VAL A 24 13.63 9.82 9.00
CA VAL A 24 13.44 8.90 7.86
C VAL A 24 13.32 9.72 6.58
N SER A 25 14.15 9.44 5.59
CA SER A 25 14.05 9.99 4.24
C SER A 25 13.94 8.86 3.23
N VAL A 26 12.93 8.91 2.35
CA VAL A 26 12.67 7.89 1.34
C VAL A 26 12.17 8.53 0.05
N GLU A 27 12.49 7.91 -1.07
CA GLU A 27 12.01 8.28 -2.40
C GLU A 27 11.37 7.06 -3.09
N ILE A 28 10.17 7.23 -3.62
CA ILE A 28 9.49 6.25 -4.47
C ILE A 28 9.50 6.82 -5.89
N LYS A 29 10.26 6.14 -6.76
CA LYS A 29 10.41 6.55 -8.16
C LYS A 29 9.20 6.12 -8.99
N PRO A 30 8.91 6.85 -10.09
CA PRO A 30 7.81 6.49 -11.00
C PRO A 30 8.00 5.11 -11.62
N GLY A 31 6.93 4.29 -11.62
CA GLY A 31 6.93 2.98 -12.27
C GLY A 31 7.92 1.98 -11.66
N THR A 32 8.26 2.13 -10.37
CA THR A 32 9.15 1.19 -9.68
C THR A 32 8.39 0.35 -8.66
N LEU A 33 8.86 -0.88 -8.51
CA LEU A 33 8.46 -1.78 -7.44
C LEU A 33 9.50 -1.74 -6.32
N THR A 34 9.16 -1.08 -5.21
CA THR A 34 10.06 -0.87 -4.07
C THR A 34 9.66 -1.77 -2.90
N ALA A 35 10.61 -2.49 -2.32
CA ALA A 35 10.42 -3.21 -1.06
C ALA A 35 10.75 -2.31 0.14
N LEU A 36 9.91 -2.33 1.17
CA LEU A 36 10.17 -1.74 2.49
C LEU A 36 10.35 -2.88 3.49
N VAL A 37 11.58 -3.18 3.85
CA VAL A 37 11.89 -4.31 4.73
C VAL A 37 12.39 -3.84 6.09
N GLY A 38 12.17 -4.66 7.11
CA GLY A 38 12.59 -4.37 8.48
C GLY A 38 11.90 -5.28 9.48
N PRO A 39 12.42 -5.37 10.71
CA PRO A 39 11.84 -6.21 11.76
C PRO A 39 10.44 -5.74 12.17
N ASN A 40 9.74 -6.56 12.97
CA ASN A 40 8.49 -6.14 13.59
C ASN A 40 8.74 -4.96 14.53
N GLY A 41 7.89 -3.93 14.46
CA GLY A 41 8.10 -2.70 15.24
C GLY A 41 9.08 -1.70 14.62
N ALA A 42 9.66 -1.97 13.45
CA ALA A 42 10.56 -1.05 12.74
C ALA A 42 9.90 0.27 12.28
N GLY A 43 8.56 0.34 12.31
CA GLY A 43 7.82 1.54 11.87
C GLY A 43 7.29 1.46 10.43
N LYS A 44 7.35 0.31 9.75
CA LYS A 44 6.90 0.13 8.35
C LYS A 44 5.46 0.61 8.12
N SER A 45 4.49 0.04 8.84
CA SER A 45 3.07 0.44 8.72
C SER A 45 2.84 1.89 9.12
N THR A 46 3.60 2.43 10.08
CA THR A 46 3.55 3.84 10.47
C THR A 46 4.03 4.73 9.34
N LEU A 47 5.16 4.38 8.71
CA LEU A 47 5.66 5.10 7.53
C LEU A 47 4.63 5.10 6.40
N LEU A 48 4.05 3.95 6.06
CA LEU A 48 3.02 3.86 5.01
C LEU A 48 1.81 4.76 5.31
N ARG A 49 1.33 4.81 6.56
CA ARG A 49 0.22 5.70 6.97
C ARG A 49 0.58 7.19 6.87
N ILE A 50 1.83 7.54 7.17
CA ILE A 50 2.32 8.92 7.03
C ILE A 50 2.45 9.28 5.56
N LEU A 51 3.03 8.41 4.72
CA LEU A 51 3.13 8.62 3.27
C LEU A 51 1.77 8.73 2.58
N GLN A 52 0.74 8.07 3.11
CA GLN A 52 -0.65 8.19 2.62
C GLN A 52 -1.38 9.42 3.20
N GLY A 53 -0.78 10.10 4.19
CA GLY A 53 -1.37 11.28 4.84
C GLY A 53 -2.45 10.97 5.86
N GLN A 54 -2.51 9.75 6.42
CA GLN A 54 -3.39 9.43 7.56
C GLN A 54 -2.86 10.06 8.83
N ASN A 55 -1.55 10.01 9.04
CA ASN A 55 -0.86 10.64 10.15
C ASN A 55 0.02 11.77 9.62
N ALA A 56 0.04 12.90 10.33
CA ALA A 56 0.99 13.96 10.05
C ALA A 56 2.31 13.67 10.80
N PRO A 57 3.48 13.82 10.17
CA PRO A 57 4.75 13.72 10.87
C PRO A 57 4.91 14.89 11.85
N ASP A 58 5.65 14.69 12.96
CA ASP A 58 5.99 15.76 13.90
C ASP A 58 7.04 16.70 13.28
N VAL A 59 7.96 16.16 12.48
CA VAL A 59 9.01 16.89 11.75
C VAL A 59 9.17 16.26 10.38
N GLY A 60 9.59 17.06 9.39
CA GLY A 60 9.80 16.63 8.02
C GLY A 60 8.64 16.97 7.10
N GLU A 61 8.81 16.70 5.83
CA GLU A 61 7.82 16.98 4.80
C GLU A 61 7.70 15.85 3.77
N ILE A 62 6.57 15.81 3.09
CA ILE A 62 6.30 14.84 2.01
C ILE A 62 5.79 15.62 0.80
N LYS A 63 6.39 15.34 -0.34
CA LYS A 63 6.05 15.93 -1.63
C LYS A 63 5.73 14.85 -2.66
N ILE A 64 4.79 15.15 -3.54
CA ILE A 64 4.48 14.35 -4.74
C ILE A 64 4.64 15.29 -5.93
N ASP A 65 5.57 14.96 -6.84
CA ASP A 65 5.94 15.79 -7.98
C ASP A 65 6.26 17.27 -7.57
N GLY A 66 6.92 17.45 -6.41
CA GLY A 66 7.24 18.76 -5.85
C GLY A 66 6.12 19.44 -5.06
N GLU A 67 4.88 18.95 -5.17
CA GLU A 67 3.73 19.48 -4.45
C GLU A 67 3.55 18.80 -3.07
N ASN A 68 3.11 19.58 -2.08
CA ASN A 68 2.85 19.04 -0.74
C ASN A 68 1.82 17.89 -0.79
N LEU A 69 2.08 16.81 -0.05
CA LEU A 69 1.24 15.60 0.00
C LEU A 69 -0.26 15.90 0.19
N TYR A 70 -0.61 16.85 1.06
CA TYR A 70 -2.01 17.13 1.37
C TYR A 70 -2.81 17.70 0.20
N ARG A 71 -2.15 18.32 -0.78
CA ARG A 71 -2.78 18.77 -2.04
C ARG A 71 -2.95 17.61 -3.02
N SER A 72 -2.02 16.68 -3.03
CA SER A 72 -1.94 15.58 -3.99
C SER A 72 -2.25 14.20 -3.38
N ARG A 73 -2.87 14.17 -2.19
CA ARG A 73 -3.16 12.94 -1.43
C ARG A 73 -3.96 11.90 -2.21
N SER A 74 -4.80 12.31 -3.16
CA SER A 74 -5.57 11.39 -4.02
C SER A 74 -4.69 10.56 -4.95
N LEU A 75 -3.42 10.94 -5.12
CA LEU A 75 -2.45 10.20 -5.92
C LEU A 75 -1.83 9.02 -5.15
N VAL A 76 -2.09 8.88 -3.85
CA VAL A 76 -1.56 7.79 -3.01
C VAL A 76 -2.69 6.95 -2.46
N ALA A 77 -2.64 5.64 -2.69
CA ALA A 77 -3.56 4.68 -2.11
C ALA A 77 -2.82 3.72 -1.18
N LEU A 78 -3.45 3.37 -0.06
CA LEU A 78 -2.93 2.40 0.90
C LEU A 78 -3.81 1.15 0.90
N MET A 79 -3.20 0.01 0.62
CA MET A 79 -3.77 -1.31 0.89
C MET A 79 -3.42 -1.68 2.32
N PRO A 80 -4.40 -1.76 3.23
CA PRO A 80 -4.14 -2.11 4.62
C PRO A 80 -3.83 -3.60 4.77
N GLN A 81 -3.24 -3.96 5.89
CA GLN A 81 -3.00 -5.34 6.27
C GLN A 81 -4.33 -6.12 6.36
N ARG A 82 -4.35 -7.37 5.87
CA ARG A 82 -5.53 -8.23 5.84
C ARG A 82 -6.19 -8.41 7.22
N SER A 83 -5.39 -8.51 8.27
CA SER A 83 -5.84 -8.67 9.66
C SER A 83 -6.67 -7.50 10.18
N SER A 84 -6.56 -6.31 9.57
CA SER A 84 -7.33 -5.13 9.95
C SER A 84 -8.76 -5.10 9.36
N MET A 85 -9.11 -6.08 8.50
CA MET A 85 -10.40 -6.16 7.82
C MET A 85 -11.36 -7.13 8.50
N ASN A 86 -12.63 -6.76 8.60
CA ASN A 86 -13.69 -7.68 9.03
C ASN A 86 -14.20 -8.50 7.84
N TRP A 87 -13.60 -9.68 7.63
CA TRP A 87 -13.96 -10.58 6.53
C TRP A 87 -15.33 -11.27 6.71
N LYS A 88 -15.92 -11.23 7.91
CA LYS A 88 -17.27 -11.75 8.17
C LYS A 88 -18.37 -10.76 7.75
N PHE A 89 -18.00 -9.56 7.28
CA PHE A 89 -18.97 -8.58 6.83
C PHE A 89 -19.74 -9.10 5.59
N PRO A 90 -21.10 -9.06 5.58
CA PRO A 90 -21.92 -9.76 4.61
C PRO A 90 -22.03 -9.02 3.26
N ILE A 91 -20.91 -8.80 2.59
CA ILE A 91 -20.86 -8.21 1.24
C ILE A 91 -20.11 -9.13 0.28
N THR A 92 -20.32 -8.93 -1.01
CA THR A 92 -19.61 -9.62 -2.09
C THR A 92 -18.28 -8.96 -2.40
N VAL A 93 -17.42 -9.68 -3.14
CA VAL A 93 -16.14 -9.15 -3.67
C VAL A 93 -16.39 -7.89 -4.51
N GLU A 94 -17.34 -7.93 -5.42
CA GLU A 94 -17.72 -6.80 -6.27
C GLU A 94 -18.04 -5.55 -5.43
N LYS A 95 -18.87 -5.71 -4.40
CA LYS A 95 -19.23 -4.60 -3.52
C LYS A 95 -18.04 -4.07 -2.73
N LEU A 96 -17.15 -4.95 -2.23
CA LEU A 96 -15.91 -4.51 -1.58
C LEU A 96 -15.05 -3.69 -2.54
N VAL A 97 -14.84 -4.19 -3.75
CA VAL A 97 -13.95 -3.56 -4.73
C VAL A 97 -14.52 -2.22 -5.19
N SER A 98 -15.82 -2.12 -5.43
CA SER A 98 -16.49 -0.85 -5.80
C SER A 98 -16.35 0.25 -4.73
N LEU A 99 -16.15 -0.09 -3.46
CA LEU A 99 -15.87 0.90 -2.42
C LEU A 99 -14.54 1.65 -2.64
N GLY A 100 -13.60 1.08 -3.41
CA GLY A 100 -12.35 1.77 -3.77
C GLY A 100 -12.55 3.00 -4.66
N GLN A 101 -13.67 3.11 -5.38
CA GLN A 101 -14.02 4.25 -6.23
C GLN A 101 -14.55 5.46 -5.46
N ILE A 102 -14.83 5.33 -4.16
CA ILE A 102 -15.41 6.41 -3.37
C ILE A 102 -14.39 7.54 -3.24
N LYS A 103 -14.58 8.59 -4.05
CA LYS A 103 -13.84 9.85 -3.87
C LYS A 103 -14.29 10.46 -2.55
N TYR A 104 -13.36 10.64 -1.61
CA TYR A 104 -13.59 11.52 -0.47
C TYR A 104 -13.75 12.95 -1.00
N SER A 105 -14.98 13.35 -1.33
CA SER A 105 -15.30 14.75 -1.56
C SER A 105 -15.08 15.48 -0.23
N LYS A 106 -14.17 16.44 -0.20
CA LYS A 106 -14.10 17.43 0.89
C LYS A 106 -15.36 18.29 0.81
N SER A 107 -16.49 17.78 1.31
CA SER A 107 -17.63 18.62 1.65
C SER A 107 -17.21 19.52 2.81
N LYS A 108 -17.24 20.83 2.62
CA LYS A 108 -17.15 21.84 3.68
C LYS A 108 -18.39 21.84 4.61
N SER A 109 -19.10 20.73 4.71
CA SER A 109 -20.28 20.56 5.54
C SER A 109 -19.89 19.79 6.80
N ASN A 110 -20.07 20.43 7.95
CA ASN A 110 -19.91 19.86 9.30
C ASN A 110 -20.95 18.76 9.62
N ASN A 111 -21.54 18.12 8.63
CA ASN A 111 -22.56 17.11 8.82
C ASN A 111 -22.08 15.74 8.33
N PRO A 112 -21.74 14.78 9.23
CA PRO A 112 -21.15 13.48 8.86
C PRO A 112 -22.11 12.53 8.13
N PHE A 113 -23.37 12.92 7.87
CA PHE A 113 -24.41 12.04 7.32
C PHE A 113 -24.93 12.41 5.92
N GLN A 114 -24.21 13.18 5.11
CA GLN A 114 -24.63 13.40 3.72
C GLN A 114 -24.02 12.37 2.78
N ILE A 115 -24.55 11.13 2.81
CA ILE A 115 -24.46 10.14 1.72
C ILE A 115 -25.41 10.58 0.59
N LYS A 116 -25.20 11.76 0.01
CA LYS A 116 -26.05 12.29 -1.06
C LYS A 116 -25.45 12.25 -2.46
N THR A 117 -24.31 11.58 -2.68
CA THR A 117 -23.64 11.61 -3.99
C THR A 117 -23.58 10.25 -4.70
N LEU A 118 -24.34 9.27 -4.24
CA LEU A 118 -24.40 7.94 -4.87
C LEU A 118 -25.36 7.85 -6.07
N LEU A 119 -26.14 8.90 -6.35
CA LEU A 119 -27.25 8.81 -7.32
C LEU A 119 -27.18 9.76 -8.52
N ALA A 120 -26.08 10.48 -8.76
CA ALA A 120 -26.08 11.61 -9.69
C ALA A 120 -25.35 11.42 -11.03
N TYR A 121 -25.00 10.19 -11.49
CA TYR A 121 -24.36 10.06 -12.81
C TYR A 121 -24.82 8.81 -13.58
N PRO A 122 -25.85 8.90 -14.46
CA PRO A 122 -26.32 7.78 -15.28
C PRO A 122 -25.27 7.25 -16.28
N ASN A 123 -24.44 8.11 -16.87
CA ASN A 123 -23.45 7.72 -17.88
C ASN A 123 -22.11 7.20 -17.30
N SER A 124 -21.90 7.30 -15.99
CA SER A 124 -20.69 6.80 -15.33
C SER A 124 -20.77 5.32 -14.95
N TRP A 125 -21.96 4.72 -14.97
CA TRP A 125 -22.17 3.33 -14.55
C TRP A 125 -21.56 2.32 -15.53
N ILE A 126 -21.69 2.54 -16.83
CA ILE A 126 -21.15 1.63 -17.86
C ILE A 126 -19.62 1.63 -17.77
N ASN A 127 -18.99 2.81 -17.71
CA ASN A 127 -17.53 2.91 -17.55
C ASN A 127 -17.04 2.31 -16.22
N LYS A 128 -17.81 2.46 -15.14
CA LYS A 128 -17.49 1.89 -13.82
C LYS A 128 -17.58 0.37 -13.79
N CYS A 129 -18.56 -0.22 -14.43
CA CYS A 129 -18.68 -1.68 -14.53
C CYS A 129 -17.51 -2.26 -15.33
N CYS A 130 -17.14 -1.65 -16.45
CA CYS A 130 -16.00 -2.08 -17.25
C CYS A 130 -14.66 -1.95 -16.46
N GLU A 131 -14.48 -0.86 -15.71
CA GLU A 131 -13.30 -0.65 -14.87
C GLU A 131 -13.22 -1.67 -13.73
N LEU A 132 -14.35 -1.97 -13.08
CA LEU A 132 -14.45 -2.97 -12.02
C LEU A 132 -14.10 -4.36 -12.55
N GLU A 133 -14.73 -4.77 -13.65
CA GLU A 133 -14.49 -6.07 -14.25
C GLU A 133 -13.03 -6.22 -14.71
N ALA A 134 -12.49 -5.22 -15.40
CA ALA A 134 -11.09 -5.19 -15.81
C ALA A 134 -10.13 -5.27 -14.61
N THR A 135 -10.47 -4.62 -13.49
CA THR A 135 -9.66 -4.69 -12.28
C THR A 135 -9.72 -6.08 -11.64
N LEU A 136 -10.90 -6.70 -11.57
CA LEU A 136 -11.06 -8.06 -11.06
C LEU A 136 -10.33 -9.09 -11.94
N GLN A 137 -10.36 -8.93 -13.26
CA GLN A 137 -9.60 -9.75 -14.21
C GLN A 137 -8.10 -9.57 -14.00
N ARG A 138 -7.62 -8.34 -13.86
CA ARG A 138 -6.20 -8.02 -13.66
C ARG A 138 -5.61 -8.68 -12.41
N VAL A 139 -6.39 -8.81 -11.34
CA VAL A 139 -5.95 -9.50 -10.11
C VAL A 139 -6.37 -10.97 -10.07
N GLY A 140 -7.01 -11.50 -11.13
CA GLY A 140 -7.34 -12.91 -11.29
C GLY A 140 -8.46 -13.42 -10.38
N ILE A 141 -9.47 -12.59 -10.06
CA ILE A 141 -10.62 -12.97 -9.21
C ILE A 141 -11.98 -12.58 -9.83
N ALA A 142 -12.06 -12.37 -11.13
CA ALA A 142 -13.31 -12.00 -11.80
C ALA A 142 -14.43 -13.03 -11.59
N ASN A 143 -14.10 -14.31 -11.58
CA ASN A 143 -15.03 -15.41 -11.30
C ASN A 143 -15.56 -15.44 -9.86
N LEU A 144 -14.99 -14.63 -8.96
CA LEU A 144 -15.38 -14.53 -7.56
C LEU A 144 -16.20 -13.27 -7.25
N ALA A 145 -16.54 -12.44 -8.25
CA ALA A 145 -17.20 -11.14 -8.07
C ALA A 145 -18.45 -11.23 -7.17
N ASN A 146 -19.29 -12.24 -7.37
CA ASN A 146 -20.51 -12.45 -6.62
C ASN A 146 -20.33 -13.27 -5.34
N ARG A 147 -19.10 -13.76 -5.03
CA ARG A 147 -18.84 -14.49 -3.81
C ARG A 147 -18.79 -13.57 -2.59
N ARG A 148 -19.24 -14.10 -1.46
CA ARG A 148 -19.14 -13.41 -0.16
C ARG A 148 -17.70 -13.41 0.33
N LEU A 149 -17.33 -12.36 1.07
CA LEU A 149 -15.96 -12.21 1.59
C LEU A 149 -15.56 -13.33 2.56
N ASP A 150 -16.51 -13.85 3.35
CA ASP A 150 -16.29 -14.92 4.34
C ASP A 150 -15.98 -16.29 3.71
N SER A 151 -16.29 -16.47 2.42
CA SER A 151 -16.02 -17.70 1.66
C SER A 151 -14.68 -17.71 0.94
N LEU A 152 -13.91 -16.62 1.02
CA LEU A 152 -12.64 -16.47 0.30
C LEU A 152 -11.47 -17.09 1.05
N SER A 153 -10.54 -17.73 0.32
CA SER A 153 -9.22 -18.10 0.85
C SER A 153 -8.38 -16.86 1.17
N GLY A 154 -7.30 -17.03 1.96
CA GLY A 154 -6.41 -15.93 2.31
C GLY A 154 -5.83 -15.20 1.09
N GLY A 155 -5.39 -15.93 0.06
CA GLY A 155 -4.89 -15.34 -1.18
C GLY A 155 -5.98 -14.60 -1.96
N GLN A 156 -7.21 -15.14 -2.02
CA GLN A 156 -8.35 -14.47 -2.65
C GLN A 156 -8.72 -13.17 -1.91
N GLN A 157 -8.67 -13.17 -0.57
CA GLN A 157 -8.88 -11.98 0.25
C GLN A 157 -7.84 -10.90 -0.06
N GLN A 158 -6.56 -11.26 -0.19
CA GLN A 158 -5.49 -10.31 -0.54
C GLN A 158 -5.69 -9.72 -1.93
N ARG A 159 -6.05 -10.54 -2.93
CA ARG A 159 -6.37 -10.08 -4.28
C ARG A 159 -7.59 -9.16 -4.29
N ALA A 160 -8.60 -9.42 -3.47
CA ALA A 160 -9.76 -8.55 -3.32
C ALA A 160 -9.40 -7.19 -2.69
N LEU A 161 -8.49 -7.14 -1.70
CA LEU A 161 -7.98 -5.89 -1.15
C LEU A 161 -7.16 -5.11 -2.17
N LEU A 162 -6.30 -5.81 -2.93
CA LEU A 162 -5.53 -5.19 -4.01
C LEU A 162 -6.48 -4.57 -5.06
N ALA A 163 -7.48 -5.34 -5.53
CA ALA A 163 -8.50 -4.85 -6.46
C ALA A 163 -9.20 -3.59 -5.93
N LYS A 164 -9.67 -3.61 -4.68
CA LYS A 164 -10.27 -2.43 -4.03
C LYS A 164 -9.33 -1.22 -4.08
N THR A 165 -8.05 -1.43 -3.80
CA THR A 165 -7.06 -0.35 -3.76
C THR A 165 -6.81 0.21 -5.16
N LEU A 166 -6.75 -0.65 -6.18
CA LEU A 166 -6.57 -0.28 -7.59
C LEU A 166 -7.75 0.50 -8.18
N MET A 167 -8.96 0.40 -7.60
CA MET A 167 -10.11 1.21 -8.02
C MET A 167 -9.97 2.69 -7.65
N SER A 168 -8.99 3.07 -6.85
CA SER A 168 -8.68 4.48 -6.60
C SER A 168 -7.93 5.11 -7.78
N PRO A 169 -8.06 6.44 -8.01
CA PRO A 169 -7.34 7.14 -9.07
C PRO A 169 -5.86 7.39 -8.74
N ALA A 170 -5.30 6.61 -7.82
CA ALA A 170 -3.93 6.76 -7.36
C ALA A 170 -2.91 6.33 -8.43
N LYS A 171 -1.71 6.88 -8.35
CA LYS A 171 -0.55 6.50 -9.15
C LYS A 171 0.53 5.80 -8.30
N ILE A 172 0.47 5.99 -6.99
CA ILE A 172 1.39 5.43 -6.00
C ILE A 172 0.58 4.54 -5.06
N PHE A 173 0.95 3.27 -4.97
CA PHE A 173 0.28 2.27 -4.17
C PHE A 173 1.19 1.78 -3.06
N LEU A 174 0.74 1.92 -1.83
CA LEU A 174 1.43 1.47 -0.62
C LEU A 174 0.74 0.19 -0.15
N LEU A 175 1.47 -0.92 -0.09
CA LEU A 175 0.92 -2.22 0.27
C LEU A 175 1.50 -2.65 1.63
N ASP A 176 0.64 -2.74 2.66
CA ASP A 176 1.08 -3.09 4.01
C ASP A 176 1.00 -4.60 4.23
N GLU A 177 2.17 -5.26 4.23
CA GLU A 177 2.36 -6.70 4.41
C GLU A 177 1.39 -7.56 3.57
N PRO A 178 1.32 -7.35 2.24
CA PRO A 178 0.31 -8.02 1.40
C PRO A 178 0.51 -9.53 1.30
N CYS A 179 1.72 -10.03 1.55
CA CYS A 179 2.04 -11.45 1.48
C CYS A 179 2.05 -12.15 2.85
N ALA A 180 1.70 -11.44 3.94
CA ALA A 180 1.66 -12.05 5.27
C ALA A 180 0.60 -13.17 5.33
N ALA A 181 0.99 -14.33 5.88
CA ALA A 181 0.14 -15.51 6.00
C ALA A 181 -0.41 -16.08 4.67
N LEU A 182 0.30 -15.85 3.57
CA LEU A 182 0.09 -16.59 2.31
C LEU A 182 1.03 -17.81 2.27
N ASP A 183 0.53 -18.89 1.70
CA ASP A 183 1.37 -20.02 1.31
C ASP A 183 2.31 -19.62 0.15
N PRO A 184 3.45 -20.32 -0.03
CA PRO A 184 4.44 -19.96 -1.04
C PRO A 184 3.89 -19.78 -2.46
N PRO A 185 3.02 -20.66 -3.01
CA PRO A 185 2.43 -20.47 -4.32
C PRO A 185 1.57 -19.21 -4.42
N ALA A 186 0.71 -18.94 -3.43
CA ALA A 186 -0.13 -17.75 -3.43
C ALA A 186 0.68 -16.45 -3.30
N LYS A 187 1.79 -16.50 -2.54
CA LYS A 187 2.74 -15.38 -2.44
C LYS A 187 3.39 -15.08 -3.78
N GLU A 188 3.90 -16.12 -4.46
CA GLU A 188 4.54 -15.97 -5.76
C GLU A 188 3.57 -15.37 -6.79
N ASP A 189 2.36 -15.92 -6.87
CA ASP A 189 1.31 -15.41 -7.76
C ASP A 189 0.92 -13.95 -7.45
N PHE A 190 0.86 -13.58 -6.16
CA PHE A 190 0.59 -12.20 -5.77
C PHE A 190 1.71 -11.26 -6.21
N LEU A 191 2.98 -11.65 -6.02
CA LEU A 191 4.14 -10.87 -6.46
C LEU A 191 4.20 -10.71 -7.97
N LYS A 192 3.81 -11.74 -8.76
CA LYS A 192 3.68 -11.64 -10.23
C LYS A 192 2.66 -10.55 -10.62
N ILE A 193 1.50 -10.50 -9.95
CA ILE A 193 0.49 -9.46 -10.20
C ILE A 193 1.07 -8.07 -9.88
N VAL A 194 1.72 -7.92 -8.73
CA VAL A 194 2.30 -6.64 -8.30
C VAL A 194 3.40 -6.18 -9.28
N ARG A 195 4.23 -7.12 -9.78
CA ARG A 195 5.24 -6.81 -10.81
C ARG A 195 4.59 -6.33 -12.11
N GLN A 196 3.57 -7.02 -12.60
CA GLN A 196 2.82 -6.61 -13.80
C GLN A 196 2.22 -5.21 -13.66
N LEU A 197 1.75 -4.84 -12.47
CA LEU A 197 1.24 -3.50 -12.18
C LEU A 197 2.34 -2.44 -12.27
N SER A 198 3.54 -2.74 -11.76
CA SER A 198 4.71 -1.86 -11.87
C SER A 198 5.15 -1.70 -13.32
N ASP A 199 5.23 -2.80 -14.08
CA ASP A 199 5.57 -2.80 -15.50
C ASP A 199 4.56 -2.01 -16.34
N ALA A 200 3.29 -1.93 -15.88
CA ALA A 200 2.26 -1.08 -16.45
C ALA A 200 2.38 0.42 -16.04
N GLY A 201 3.44 0.80 -15.31
CA GLY A 201 3.76 2.18 -14.95
C GLY A 201 3.23 2.67 -13.61
N LEU A 202 2.68 1.77 -12.76
CA LEU A 202 2.29 2.13 -11.39
C LEU A 202 3.51 2.08 -10.47
N SER A 203 3.59 3.00 -9.52
CA SER A 203 4.63 3.01 -8.49
C SER A 203 4.12 2.27 -7.26
N LEU A 204 4.85 1.24 -6.81
CA LEU A 204 4.43 0.41 -5.68
C LEU A 204 5.50 0.37 -4.59
N LEU A 205 5.09 0.59 -3.34
CA LEU A 205 5.90 0.36 -2.14
C LEU A 205 5.26 -0.78 -1.34
N VAL A 206 5.97 -1.88 -1.21
CA VAL A 206 5.49 -3.11 -0.56
C VAL A 206 6.24 -3.33 0.74
N SER A 207 5.56 -3.29 1.87
CA SER A 207 6.20 -3.67 3.14
C SER A 207 6.27 -5.18 3.28
N SER A 208 7.41 -5.68 3.76
CA SER A 208 7.66 -7.08 4.03
C SER A 208 8.56 -7.26 5.26
N HIS A 209 8.44 -8.41 5.90
CA HIS A 209 9.43 -8.88 6.89
C HIS A 209 10.39 -9.92 6.29
N ASP A 210 10.28 -10.18 4.99
CA ASP A 210 11.07 -11.16 4.26
C ASP A 210 12.38 -10.53 3.80
N TRP A 211 13.49 -11.22 4.09
CA TRP A 211 14.87 -10.77 3.82
C TRP A 211 15.57 -11.65 2.78
N GLY A 212 14.84 -12.61 2.18
CA GLY A 212 15.40 -13.63 1.32
C GLY A 212 15.44 -13.26 -0.17
N GLU A 213 15.59 -14.29 -1.01
CA GLU A 213 15.68 -14.19 -2.46
C GLU A 213 14.47 -13.49 -3.13
N SER A 214 13.33 -13.45 -2.44
CA SER A 214 12.14 -12.75 -2.92
C SER A 214 12.39 -11.26 -3.19
N LEU A 215 13.42 -10.65 -2.57
CA LEU A 215 13.82 -9.26 -2.79
C LEU A 215 14.36 -9.01 -4.20
N ASN A 216 14.87 -10.02 -4.89
CA ASN A 216 15.35 -9.91 -6.27
C ASN A 216 14.24 -9.54 -7.27
N ASN A 217 12.98 -9.67 -6.88
CA ASN A 217 11.84 -9.24 -7.69
C ASN A 217 11.56 -7.73 -7.64
N TYR A 218 12.29 -6.97 -6.82
CA TYR A 218 12.09 -5.53 -6.62
C TYR A 218 13.19 -4.72 -7.33
N ASP A 219 12.82 -3.52 -7.77
CA ASP A 219 13.76 -2.58 -8.40
C ASP A 219 14.59 -1.84 -7.34
N GLN A 220 13.99 -1.63 -6.16
CA GLN A 220 14.61 -0.93 -5.03
C GLN A 220 14.20 -1.60 -3.71
N VAL A 221 15.12 -1.61 -2.75
CA VAL A 221 14.87 -2.06 -1.38
C VAL A 221 15.23 -0.95 -0.42
N ILE A 222 14.34 -0.66 0.51
CA ILE A 222 14.52 0.28 1.63
C ILE A 222 14.52 -0.54 2.92
N VAL A 223 15.62 -0.49 3.67
CA VAL A 223 15.76 -1.16 4.96
C VAL A 223 15.43 -0.17 6.07
N LEU A 224 14.42 -0.47 6.88
CA LEU A 224 13.94 0.40 7.96
C LEU A 224 14.05 -0.30 9.31
N ASP A 225 14.64 0.41 10.29
CA ASP A 225 14.46 0.15 11.72
C ASP A 225 14.46 1.48 12.47
N LYS A 226 13.29 2.11 12.55
CA LYS A 226 13.04 3.46 13.06
C LYS A 226 13.77 4.56 12.27
N THR A 227 14.90 4.24 11.66
CA THR A 227 15.69 5.04 10.71
C THR A 227 15.86 4.23 9.43
N VAL A 228 16.22 4.89 8.34
CA VAL A 228 16.62 4.19 7.11
C VAL A 228 18.05 3.70 7.28
N LEU A 229 18.25 2.38 7.24
CA LEU A 229 19.56 1.74 7.40
C LEU A 229 20.27 1.55 6.05
N ALA A 230 19.53 1.27 4.99
CA ALA A 230 20.05 1.13 3.63
C ALA A 230 18.95 1.39 2.59
N VAL A 231 19.39 1.88 1.42
CA VAL A 231 18.55 2.03 0.21
C VAL A 231 19.40 1.66 -0.98
N GLY A 232 18.85 0.87 -1.91
CA GLY A 232 19.53 0.48 -3.14
C GLY A 232 18.80 -0.60 -3.92
N SER A 233 19.40 -1.07 -5.02
CA SER A 233 18.96 -2.29 -5.67
C SER A 233 19.25 -3.51 -4.78
N PRO A 234 18.53 -4.63 -4.92
CA PRO A 234 18.78 -5.85 -4.14
C PRO A 234 20.26 -6.24 -4.11
N ASP A 235 20.92 -6.25 -5.26
CA ASP A 235 22.33 -6.61 -5.39
C ASP A 235 23.27 -5.64 -4.66
N SER A 236 22.97 -4.32 -4.72
CA SER A 236 23.83 -3.28 -4.14
C SER A 236 23.81 -3.25 -2.61
N ILE A 237 22.79 -3.83 -1.98
CA ILE A 237 22.63 -3.83 -0.51
C ILE A 237 22.71 -5.21 0.11
N LYS A 238 23.02 -6.26 -0.66
CA LYS A 238 23.01 -7.65 -0.23
C LYS A 238 23.89 -7.87 1.03
N ASP A 239 25.14 -7.41 1.00
CA ASP A 239 26.06 -7.54 2.14
C ASP A 239 25.53 -6.82 3.40
N LYS A 240 24.89 -5.65 3.22
CA LYS A 240 24.27 -4.90 4.31
C LYS A 240 23.03 -5.61 4.86
N LEU A 241 22.22 -6.25 3.99
CA LEU A 241 21.08 -7.04 4.40
C LEU A 241 21.48 -8.24 5.25
N GLU A 242 22.53 -8.96 4.86
CA GLU A 242 23.07 -10.08 5.61
C GLU A 242 23.56 -9.64 7.00
N ALA A 243 24.33 -8.55 7.08
CA ALA A 243 24.82 -8.01 8.34
C ALA A 243 23.68 -7.54 9.28
N ILE A 244 22.63 -6.91 8.74
CA ILE A 244 21.49 -6.45 9.53
C ILE A 244 20.64 -7.63 9.99
N ASN A 245 20.41 -8.63 9.14
CA ASN A 245 19.63 -9.82 9.46
C ASN A 245 20.26 -10.60 10.61
N ILE A 246 21.58 -10.81 10.58
CA ILE A 246 22.32 -11.47 11.66
C ILE A 246 22.18 -10.69 12.98
N SER A 247 22.20 -9.36 12.94
CA SER A 247 22.06 -8.52 14.14
C SER A 247 20.64 -8.50 14.72
N SER A 248 19.63 -8.78 13.91
CA SER A 248 18.22 -8.81 14.33
C SER A 248 17.78 -10.17 14.89
N ILE A 249 18.47 -11.26 14.53
CA ILE A 249 18.24 -12.61 15.08
C ILE A 249 18.83 -12.74 16.50
N ASN A 250 19.84 -11.94 16.84
CA ASN A 250 20.55 -11.98 18.13
C ASN A 250 19.97 -11.00 19.19
N LYS A 251 18.80 -10.41 18.96
CA LYS A 251 18.03 -9.58 19.89
C LYS A 251 16.70 -10.23 20.25
#